data_2e41365254a728603188a12290e8638b
#
_entry.id   2e41365254a728603188a12290e8638b
#
_cell.length_a   1.000
_cell.length_b   1.000
_cell.length_c   1.000
_cell.angle_alpha   90.00
_cell.angle_beta   90.00
_cell.angle_gamma   90.00
#
_symmetry.space_group_name_H-M   'P 1'
#
loop_
_entity.id
_entity.type
_entity.pdbx_description
1 polymer ?
#
loop_
_entity_poly.entity_id
_entity_poly.type
_entity_poly.pdbx_seq_one_letter_code
_entity_poly.pdbx_strand_id
1 'polypeptide(L)'
;MARKKRALFMTVGTGFKDNQKSLAHGLMCSIVSKDPDLICFFGSRKSKSTIDTLKQIFNESNDEDFDDYFETKFIENDNIDEFKDYFFEFKSKILELEDDYKIIIDYTSGTKTMTMSAAFASMIFGKELFLVAGDRKDGVVVKGTEKCISQNLYPIYDELIMDKIKDLFNSNRFEAGKLLIDDMISTNENKVIYSKLFNTYYYFDNVNYKKALENFDLKIFKETWPELAIDFQKNIIALNILNKQNQDSNDKTRFVDHKQKKYYMLASIINNSKRRGKENKFDDAVARLYRSFELIAQIRLLEKYNIDSSNVDIDILKEYGK
;
A
#
# COMPACT_ATOMS: atom_id res chain seq x y z
N MET A 1 20.88 13.05 9.58
CA MET A 1 20.96 11.60 9.25
C MET A 1 22.01 11.44 8.16
N ALA A 2 22.96 10.53 8.32
CA ALA A 2 23.95 10.24 7.26
C ALA A 2 23.18 9.73 6.01
N ARG A 3 23.63 10.13 4.82
CA ARG A 3 23.05 9.67 3.55
C ARG A 3 23.26 8.15 3.46
N LYS A 4 22.19 7.39 3.21
CA LYS A 4 22.28 5.94 2.96
C LYS A 4 23.11 5.72 1.70
N LYS A 5 24.07 4.80 1.74
CA LYS A 5 24.87 4.41 0.56
C LYS A 5 23.97 3.97 -0.58
N ARG A 6 24.41 4.11 -1.82
CA ARG A 6 23.67 3.72 -3.03
C ARG A 6 24.28 2.49 -3.68
N ALA A 7 23.44 1.49 -3.95
CA ALA A 7 23.80 0.34 -4.76
C ALA A 7 23.07 0.42 -6.11
N LEU A 8 23.82 0.40 -7.20
CA LEU A 8 23.32 0.39 -8.57
C LEU A 8 23.35 -1.04 -9.11
N PHE A 9 22.18 -1.59 -9.39
CA PHE A 9 22.02 -2.90 -10.03
C PHE A 9 21.82 -2.69 -11.51
N MET A 10 22.66 -3.28 -12.33
CA MET A 10 22.67 -3.06 -13.78
C MET A 10 22.56 -4.37 -14.54
N THR A 11 21.57 -4.48 -15.42
CA THR A 11 21.58 -5.57 -16.40
C THR A 11 22.57 -5.27 -17.50
N VAL A 12 23.40 -6.26 -17.88
CA VAL A 12 24.45 -6.09 -18.86
C VAL A 12 24.34 -7.10 -20.00
N GLY A 13 24.07 -6.61 -21.20
CA GLY A 13 24.10 -7.39 -22.43
C GLY A 13 25.49 -7.43 -23.06
N THR A 14 25.62 -8.23 -24.11
CA THR A 14 26.89 -8.39 -24.85
C THR A 14 27.14 -7.30 -25.89
N GLY A 15 26.12 -6.51 -26.25
CA GLY A 15 26.17 -5.68 -27.45
C GLY A 15 26.17 -6.50 -28.75
N PHE A 16 25.83 -5.87 -29.87
CA PHE A 16 25.86 -6.52 -31.17
C PHE A 16 27.09 -5.97 -31.97
N LYS A 17 28.09 -6.79 -32.24
CA LYS A 17 29.32 -6.51 -33.00
C LYS A 17 29.94 -5.13 -32.75
N ASP A 18 29.61 -4.10 -33.55
CA ASP A 18 30.23 -2.76 -33.49
C ASP A 18 29.59 -1.83 -32.43
N ASN A 19 28.55 -2.27 -31.74
CA ASN A 19 27.75 -1.45 -30.81
C ASN A 19 28.16 -1.59 -29.32
N GLN A 20 29.17 -2.41 -29.01
CA GLN A 20 29.61 -2.64 -27.63
C GLN A 20 30.08 -1.35 -26.95
N LYS A 21 30.83 -0.49 -27.66
CA LYS A 21 31.27 0.82 -27.13
C LYS A 21 30.11 1.75 -26.83
N SER A 22 29.08 1.81 -27.69
CA SER A 22 27.89 2.63 -27.47
C SER A 22 27.08 2.11 -26.29
N LEU A 23 26.99 0.78 -26.14
CA LEU A 23 26.33 0.16 -24.99
C LEU A 23 27.08 0.49 -23.70
N ALA A 24 28.38 0.35 -23.66
CA ALA A 24 29.23 0.71 -22.52
C ALA A 24 29.10 2.20 -22.17
N HIS A 25 28.97 3.09 -23.15
CA HIS A 25 28.70 4.51 -22.93
C HIS A 25 27.34 4.74 -22.25
N GLY A 26 26.29 4.06 -22.72
CA GLY A 26 24.97 4.16 -22.09
C GLY A 26 25.00 3.72 -20.61
N LEU A 27 25.65 2.60 -20.31
CA LEU A 27 25.85 2.14 -18.93
C LEU A 27 26.68 3.13 -18.10
N MET A 28 27.70 3.76 -18.69
CA MET A 28 28.47 4.79 -18.00
C MET A 28 27.61 6.01 -17.64
N CYS A 29 26.72 6.45 -18.53
CA CYS A 29 25.78 7.53 -18.23
C CYS A 29 24.91 7.22 -16.99
N SER A 30 24.51 5.96 -16.82
CA SER A 30 23.79 5.50 -15.61
C SER A 30 24.66 5.66 -14.35
N ILE A 31 25.90 5.19 -14.40
CA ILE A 31 26.82 5.25 -13.27
C ILE A 31 27.08 6.70 -12.86
N VAL A 32 27.44 7.54 -13.81
CA VAL A 32 27.70 8.98 -13.56
C VAL A 32 26.45 9.68 -13.01
N SER A 33 25.27 9.40 -13.59
CA SER A 33 24.00 10.03 -13.14
C SER A 33 23.61 9.62 -11.74
N LYS A 34 23.86 8.39 -11.32
CA LYS A 34 23.41 7.85 -10.03
C LYS A 34 24.47 7.92 -8.94
N ASP A 35 25.74 8.06 -9.31
CA ASP A 35 26.89 8.19 -8.42
C ASP A 35 26.80 7.14 -7.27
N PRO A 36 26.90 5.82 -7.59
CA PRO A 36 26.73 4.74 -6.64
C PRO A 36 28.00 4.48 -5.82
N ASP A 37 27.81 3.98 -4.59
CA ASP A 37 28.91 3.47 -3.76
C ASP A 37 29.25 2.01 -4.11
N LEU A 38 28.27 1.24 -4.63
CA LEU A 38 28.41 -0.16 -5.04
C LEU A 38 27.70 -0.37 -6.38
N ILE A 39 28.34 -1.09 -7.31
CA ILE A 39 27.74 -1.49 -8.58
C ILE A 39 27.63 -3.02 -8.63
N CYS A 40 26.39 -3.52 -8.85
CA CYS A 40 26.14 -4.94 -9.09
C CYS A 40 25.76 -5.16 -10.55
N PHE A 41 26.64 -5.79 -11.31
CA PHE A 41 26.41 -6.13 -12.71
C PHE A 41 25.75 -7.52 -12.80
N PHE A 42 24.59 -7.60 -13.43
CA PHE A 42 23.87 -8.84 -13.71
C PHE A 42 24.02 -9.19 -15.20
N GLY A 43 24.65 -10.30 -15.51
CA GLY A 43 24.91 -10.65 -16.88
C GLY A 43 25.45 -12.07 -17.07
N SER A 44 25.58 -12.49 -18.32
CA SER A 44 26.24 -13.74 -18.67
C SER A 44 27.77 -13.57 -18.68
N ARG A 45 28.49 -14.71 -18.72
CA ARG A 45 29.95 -14.70 -18.88
C ARG A 45 30.39 -13.86 -20.06
N LYS A 46 29.62 -13.88 -21.16
CA LYS A 46 29.93 -13.08 -22.38
C LYS A 46 29.77 -11.57 -22.13
N SER A 47 28.98 -11.16 -21.15
CA SER A 47 28.80 -9.73 -20.84
C SER A 47 30.00 -9.09 -20.15
N LYS A 48 30.98 -9.87 -19.68
CA LYS A 48 32.22 -9.35 -19.07
C LYS A 48 32.96 -8.43 -20.02
N SER A 49 33.03 -8.75 -21.31
CA SER A 49 33.67 -7.89 -22.30
C SER A 49 33.03 -6.50 -22.43
N THR A 50 31.73 -6.38 -22.18
CA THR A 50 31.03 -5.07 -22.13
C THR A 50 31.43 -4.29 -20.88
N ILE A 51 31.59 -4.97 -19.75
CA ILE A 51 32.03 -4.36 -18.48
C ILE A 51 33.53 -3.90 -18.64
N ASP A 52 34.37 -4.73 -19.24
CA ASP A 52 35.77 -4.35 -19.50
C ASP A 52 35.88 -3.11 -20.41
N THR A 53 35.04 -3.04 -21.46
CA THR A 53 34.93 -1.86 -22.30
C THR A 53 34.45 -0.63 -21.55
N LEU A 54 33.49 -0.80 -20.63
CA LEU A 54 32.98 0.28 -19.77
C LEU A 54 34.09 0.81 -18.85
N LYS A 55 34.84 -0.09 -18.19
CA LYS A 55 35.99 0.28 -17.34
C LYS A 55 37.04 1.02 -18.13
N GLN A 56 37.38 0.53 -19.33
CA GLN A 56 38.32 1.21 -20.20
C GLN A 56 37.90 2.63 -20.58
N ILE A 57 36.60 2.83 -20.92
CA ILE A 57 36.07 4.17 -21.25
C ILE A 57 36.15 5.11 -20.03
N PHE A 58 35.93 4.60 -18.83
CA PHE A 58 36.08 5.39 -17.61
C PHE A 58 37.55 5.81 -17.40
N ASN A 59 38.47 4.85 -17.45
CA ASN A 59 39.89 5.07 -17.22
C ASN A 59 40.51 6.00 -18.27
N GLU A 60 40.02 5.94 -19.52
CA GLU A 60 40.45 6.89 -20.59
C GLU A 60 39.94 8.32 -20.36
N SER A 61 38.89 8.50 -19.58
CA SER A 61 38.23 9.79 -19.35
C SER A 61 38.55 10.41 -17.98
N ASN A 62 39.16 9.64 -17.08
CA ASN A 62 39.52 10.05 -15.73
C ASN A 62 40.98 9.63 -15.43
N ASP A 63 41.60 10.32 -14.50
CA ASP A 63 42.96 9.98 -14.04
C ASP A 63 42.99 8.84 -13.00
N GLU A 64 41.82 8.27 -12.67
CA GLU A 64 41.65 7.23 -11.68
C GLU A 64 41.18 5.91 -12.31
N ASP A 65 41.56 4.76 -11.73
CA ASP A 65 41.09 3.47 -12.17
C ASP A 65 39.64 3.23 -11.68
N PHE A 66 38.82 2.63 -12.54
CA PHE A 66 37.41 2.34 -12.24
C PHE A 66 37.22 1.50 -10.96
N ASP A 67 38.07 0.49 -10.77
CA ASP A 67 37.99 -0.44 -9.65
C ASP A 67 38.51 0.17 -8.33
N ASP A 68 39.30 1.24 -8.42
CA ASP A 68 39.68 2.03 -7.23
C ASP A 68 38.57 3.00 -6.83
N TYR A 69 37.77 3.46 -7.80
CA TYR A 69 36.68 4.42 -7.56
C TYR A 69 35.38 3.78 -7.15
N PHE A 70 34.99 2.61 -7.72
CA PHE A 70 33.74 1.93 -7.46
C PHE A 70 33.96 0.52 -6.90
N GLU A 71 33.24 0.19 -5.82
CA GLU A 71 33.08 -1.21 -5.41
C GLU A 71 32.18 -1.93 -6.44
N THR A 72 32.63 -3.06 -6.98
CA THR A 72 31.88 -3.81 -8.00
C THR A 72 31.64 -5.26 -7.60
N LYS A 73 30.46 -5.80 -7.98
CA LYS A 73 30.13 -7.22 -7.89
C LYS A 73 29.56 -7.67 -9.23
N PHE A 74 30.02 -8.82 -9.74
CA PHE A 74 29.47 -9.43 -10.94
C PHE A 74 28.65 -10.66 -10.59
N ILE A 75 27.38 -10.66 -10.94
CA ILE A 75 26.43 -11.74 -10.77
C ILE A 75 26.30 -12.45 -12.11
N GLU A 76 27.04 -13.56 -12.26
CA GLU A 76 27.10 -14.34 -13.48
C GLU A 76 25.93 -15.33 -13.57
N ASN A 77 25.15 -15.24 -14.64
CA ASN A 77 24.12 -16.20 -14.97
C ASN A 77 24.07 -16.41 -16.48
N ASP A 78 24.42 -17.60 -16.95
CA ASP A 78 24.44 -17.96 -18.37
C ASP A 78 23.07 -18.41 -18.90
N ASN A 79 22.04 -18.59 -18.03
CA ASN A 79 20.66 -18.91 -18.41
C ASN A 79 19.91 -17.63 -18.85
N ILE A 80 20.42 -16.97 -19.87
CA ILE A 80 20.00 -15.62 -20.28
C ILE A 80 18.52 -15.51 -20.71
N ASP A 81 17.87 -16.62 -21.00
CA ASP A 81 16.46 -16.71 -21.41
C ASP A 81 15.55 -17.22 -20.29
N GLU A 82 16.09 -17.56 -19.11
CA GLU A 82 15.31 -18.05 -17.97
C GLU A 82 14.97 -16.89 -17.00
N PHE A 83 13.72 -16.43 -17.07
CA PHE A 83 13.22 -15.31 -16.26
C PHE A 83 13.37 -15.56 -14.76
N LYS A 84 13.02 -16.77 -14.32
CA LYS A 84 13.01 -17.14 -12.91
C LYS A 84 14.39 -17.03 -12.27
N ASP A 85 15.43 -17.45 -12.98
CA ASP A 85 16.80 -17.44 -12.47
C ASP A 85 17.27 -16.01 -12.24
N TYR A 86 17.13 -15.13 -13.23
CA TYR A 86 17.47 -13.71 -13.07
C TYR A 86 16.64 -13.01 -12.00
N PHE A 87 15.34 -13.31 -11.91
CA PHE A 87 14.50 -12.73 -10.88
C PHE A 87 14.98 -13.10 -9.47
N PHE A 88 15.36 -14.36 -9.25
CA PHE A 88 15.87 -14.79 -7.95
C PHE A 88 17.25 -14.24 -7.62
N GLU A 89 18.11 -14.01 -8.62
CA GLU A 89 19.37 -13.31 -8.42
C GLU A 89 19.14 -11.86 -7.95
N PHE A 90 18.23 -11.12 -8.63
CA PHE A 90 17.83 -9.79 -8.19
C PHE A 90 17.26 -9.81 -6.76
N LYS A 91 16.31 -10.71 -6.48
CA LYS A 91 15.74 -10.88 -5.15
C LYS A 91 16.81 -11.12 -4.09
N SER A 92 17.71 -12.07 -4.34
CA SER A 92 18.77 -12.43 -3.39
C SER A 92 19.65 -11.23 -3.06
N LYS A 93 20.07 -10.47 -4.08
CA LYS A 93 20.91 -9.29 -3.89
C LYS A 93 20.16 -8.11 -3.27
N ILE A 94 18.88 -7.94 -3.56
CA ILE A 94 18.06 -6.93 -2.90
C ILE A 94 18.00 -7.20 -1.40
N LEU A 95 17.65 -8.43 -1.00
CA LEU A 95 17.53 -8.82 0.41
C LEU A 95 18.89 -8.77 1.15
N GLU A 96 20.01 -9.02 0.45
CA GLU A 96 21.36 -8.91 1.01
C GLU A 96 21.74 -7.45 1.34
N LEU A 97 21.30 -6.49 0.53
CA LEU A 97 21.84 -5.13 0.54
C LEU A 97 20.85 -4.05 0.99
N GLU A 98 19.56 -4.32 1.07
CA GLU A 98 18.53 -3.27 1.28
C GLU A 98 18.59 -2.59 2.65
N ASP A 99 19.18 -3.23 3.66
CA ASP A 99 19.34 -2.63 4.99
C ASP A 99 20.40 -1.51 4.96
N ASP A 100 21.50 -1.72 4.23
CA ASP A 100 22.65 -0.82 4.19
C ASP A 100 22.60 0.17 3.02
N TYR A 101 21.96 -0.21 1.91
CA TYR A 101 21.98 0.55 0.67
C TYR A 101 20.59 0.98 0.22
N LYS A 102 20.49 2.17 -0.38
CA LYS A 102 19.40 2.53 -1.29
C LYS A 102 19.66 1.86 -2.63
N ILE A 103 18.85 0.87 -2.99
CA ILE A 103 19.00 0.11 -4.24
C ILE A 103 18.29 0.85 -5.38
N ILE A 104 18.99 0.98 -6.50
CA ILE A 104 18.54 1.58 -7.76
C ILE A 104 18.79 0.56 -8.86
N ILE A 105 17.82 0.29 -9.72
CA ILE A 105 17.90 -0.73 -10.75
C ILE A 105 17.92 -0.08 -12.14
N ASP A 106 18.99 -0.33 -12.90
CA ASP A 106 19.13 0.03 -14.30
C ASP A 106 18.83 -1.18 -15.19
N TYR A 107 17.84 -1.05 -16.07
CA TYR A 107 17.48 -2.08 -17.04
C TYR A 107 17.71 -1.65 -18.49
N THR A 108 18.65 -0.73 -18.70
CA THR A 108 19.01 -0.17 -20.03
C THR A 108 19.46 -1.23 -21.01
N SER A 109 20.21 -2.23 -20.55
CA SER A 109 20.89 -3.24 -21.33
C SER A 109 20.51 -4.66 -20.90
N GLY A 110 20.87 -5.64 -21.74
CA GLY A 110 20.60 -7.04 -21.47
C GLY A 110 19.56 -7.66 -22.41
N THR A 111 19.29 -8.94 -22.23
CA THR A 111 18.20 -9.61 -22.94
C THR A 111 16.85 -9.12 -22.44
N LYS A 112 15.77 -9.36 -23.20
CA LYS A 112 14.41 -9.05 -22.77
C LYS A 112 14.08 -9.72 -21.43
N THR A 113 14.54 -10.94 -21.23
CA THR A 113 14.35 -11.72 -20.01
C THR A 113 15.04 -11.05 -18.82
N MET A 114 16.30 -10.65 -18.97
CA MET A 114 17.05 -9.94 -17.94
C MET A 114 16.36 -8.62 -17.54
N THR A 115 16.02 -7.80 -18.54
CA THR A 115 15.39 -6.50 -18.31
C THR A 115 13.99 -6.63 -17.70
N MET A 116 13.22 -7.63 -18.12
CA MET A 116 11.93 -7.93 -17.53
C MET A 116 12.06 -8.39 -16.07
N SER A 117 13.01 -9.26 -15.76
CA SER A 117 13.30 -9.72 -14.39
C SER A 117 13.67 -8.54 -13.47
N ALA A 118 14.50 -7.62 -13.96
CA ALA A 118 14.89 -6.40 -13.25
C ALA A 118 13.68 -5.50 -12.95
N ALA A 119 12.80 -5.29 -13.95
CA ALA A 119 11.59 -4.49 -13.78
C ALA A 119 10.61 -5.13 -12.78
N PHE A 120 10.40 -6.44 -12.85
CA PHE A 120 9.57 -7.15 -11.87
C PHE A 120 10.15 -7.11 -10.46
N ALA A 121 11.46 -7.28 -10.31
CA ALA A 121 12.12 -7.15 -9.02
C ALA A 121 11.97 -5.74 -8.45
N SER A 122 12.15 -4.70 -9.28
CA SER A 122 11.92 -3.31 -8.89
C SER A 122 10.49 -3.11 -8.37
N MET A 123 9.49 -3.59 -9.09
CA MET A 123 8.08 -3.44 -8.74
C MET A 123 7.74 -4.17 -7.43
N ILE A 124 8.17 -5.43 -7.28
CA ILE A 124 7.81 -6.26 -6.11
C ILE A 124 8.50 -5.78 -4.83
N PHE A 125 9.76 -5.34 -4.95
CA PHE A 125 10.56 -4.91 -3.80
C PHE A 125 10.57 -3.38 -3.60
N GLY A 126 9.78 -2.63 -4.34
CA GLY A 126 9.66 -1.19 -4.18
C GLY A 126 10.97 -0.43 -4.44
N LYS A 127 11.77 -0.84 -5.45
CA LYS A 127 13.05 -0.20 -5.76
C LYS A 127 12.92 0.77 -6.92
N GLU A 128 13.77 1.81 -6.93
CA GLU A 128 13.83 2.76 -8.03
C GLU A 128 14.28 2.05 -9.30
N LEU A 129 13.51 2.22 -10.39
CA LEU A 129 13.82 1.69 -11.72
C LEU A 129 14.10 2.83 -12.68
N PHE A 130 15.12 2.70 -13.52
CA PHE A 130 15.38 3.65 -14.58
C PHE A 130 16.05 3.00 -15.78
N LEU A 131 16.08 3.75 -16.88
CA LEU A 131 16.79 3.38 -18.10
C LEU A 131 17.46 4.62 -18.71
N VAL A 132 18.46 4.38 -19.54
CA VAL A 132 19.02 5.41 -20.43
C VAL A 132 18.24 5.38 -21.74
N ALA A 133 17.55 6.47 -22.02
CA ALA A 133 16.87 6.72 -23.29
C ALA A 133 17.65 7.72 -24.13
N GLY A 134 17.31 7.83 -25.40
CA GLY A 134 17.89 8.77 -26.35
C GLY A 134 17.53 8.38 -27.78
N ASP A 135 18.01 9.13 -28.75
CA ASP A 135 17.89 8.76 -30.17
C ASP A 135 18.56 7.41 -30.39
N ARG A 136 17.97 6.55 -31.21
CA ARG A 136 18.47 5.19 -31.41
C ARG A 136 18.92 4.98 -32.85
N LYS A 137 20.10 4.40 -33.01
CA LYS A 137 20.61 3.88 -34.29
C LYS A 137 21.00 2.41 -34.04
N ASP A 138 20.54 1.54 -34.90
CA ASP A 138 20.78 0.09 -34.83
C ASP A 138 20.49 -0.52 -33.44
N GLY A 139 19.44 -0.01 -32.77
CA GLY A 139 18.96 -0.49 -31.47
C GLY A 139 19.71 0.06 -30.25
N VAL A 140 20.75 0.90 -30.45
CA VAL A 140 21.59 1.50 -29.40
C VAL A 140 21.38 3.01 -29.33
N VAL A 141 21.46 3.57 -28.12
CA VAL A 141 21.37 5.02 -27.91
C VAL A 141 22.55 5.73 -28.51
N VAL A 142 22.30 6.79 -29.27
CA VAL A 142 23.32 7.60 -29.93
C VAL A 142 24.03 8.48 -28.91
N LYS A 143 25.37 8.44 -28.91
CA LYS A 143 26.19 9.24 -27.98
C LYS A 143 25.86 10.73 -28.05
N GLY A 144 25.65 11.33 -26.88
CA GLY A 144 25.30 12.75 -26.72
C GLY A 144 23.80 13.03 -26.71
N THR A 145 22.96 11.98 -26.87
CA THR A 145 21.49 12.10 -26.75
C THR A 145 20.94 11.39 -25.51
N GLU A 146 21.81 10.81 -24.68
CA GLU A 146 21.47 10.00 -23.53
C GLU A 146 20.73 10.82 -22.47
N LYS A 147 19.64 10.24 -21.94
CA LYS A 147 18.86 10.78 -20.84
C LYS A 147 18.49 9.65 -19.89
N CYS A 148 18.86 9.78 -18.62
CA CYS A 148 18.39 8.86 -17.58
C CYS A 148 16.93 9.16 -17.26
N ILE A 149 16.05 8.20 -17.52
CA ILE A 149 14.60 8.33 -17.29
C ILE A 149 14.18 7.35 -16.20
N SER A 150 13.74 7.88 -15.06
CA SER A 150 13.15 7.06 -14.01
C SER A 150 11.79 6.53 -14.44
N GLN A 151 11.54 5.26 -14.14
CA GLN A 151 10.27 4.57 -14.39
C GLN A 151 9.57 4.35 -13.06
N ASN A 152 8.37 4.89 -12.93
CA ASN A 152 7.56 4.65 -11.74
C ASN A 152 6.53 3.54 -12.04
N LEU A 153 6.81 2.32 -11.56
CA LEU A 153 5.91 1.18 -11.68
C LEU A 153 4.93 1.06 -10.50
N TYR A 154 5.07 1.88 -9.46
CA TYR A 154 4.25 1.80 -8.25
C TYR A 154 2.75 2.01 -8.52
N PRO A 155 2.32 2.94 -9.40
CA PRO A 155 0.91 3.07 -9.70
C PRO A 155 0.31 1.80 -10.30
N ILE A 156 1.08 1.06 -11.12
CA ILE A 156 0.63 -0.21 -11.72
C ILE A 156 0.51 -1.29 -10.64
N TYR A 157 1.49 -1.38 -9.74
CA TYR A 157 1.44 -2.30 -8.60
C TYR A 157 0.26 -2.00 -7.68
N ASP A 158 0.05 -0.73 -7.34
CA ASP A 158 -1.07 -0.31 -6.51
C ASP A 158 -2.42 -0.61 -7.18
N GLU A 159 -2.54 -0.49 -8.51
CA GLU A 159 -3.75 -0.86 -9.24
C GLU A 159 -4.07 -2.34 -9.11
N LEU A 160 -3.07 -3.23 -9.17
CA LEU A 160 -3.25 -4.66 -8.93
C LEU A 160 -3.74 -4.97 -7.50
N ILE A 161 -3.32 -4.17 -6.52
CA ILE A 161 -3.76 -4.31 -5.13
C ILE A 161 -5.18 -3.73 -4.94
N MET A 162 -5.56 -2.68 -5.68
CA MET A 162 -6.83 -1.99 -5.51
C MET A 162 -8.05 -2.89 -5.68
N ASP A 163 -8.03 -3.83 -6.61
CA ASP A 163 -9.15 -4.76 -6.77
C ASP A 163 -9.30 -5.66 -5.55
N LYS A 164 -8.19 -6.13 -4.97
CA LYS A 164 -8.21 -6.89 -3.72
C LYS A 164 -8.71 -6.04 -2.54
N ILE A 165 -8.34 -4.77 -2.48
CA ILE A 165 -8.82 -3.83 -1.46
C ILE A 165 -10.35 -3.66 -1.57
N LYS A 166 -10.89 -3.48 -2.78
CA LYS A 166 -12.34 -3.41 -3.03
C LYS A 166 -13.06 -4.69 -2.59
N ASP A 167 -12.51 -5.86 -2.93
CA ASP A 167 -13.07 -7.15 -2.52
C ASP A 167 -13.09 -7.33 -1.00
N LEU A 168 -12.03 -6.92 -0.31
CA LEU A 168 -11.96 -6.94 1.14
C LEU A 168 -12.98 -6.00 1.77
N PHE A 169 -13.20 -4.81 1.21
CA PHE A 169 -14.23 -3.89 1.66
C PHE A 169 -15.63 -4.49 1.49
N ASN A 170 -15.95 -4.99 0.30
CA ASN A 170 -17.24 -5.57 -0.03
C ASN A 170 -17.55 -6.84 0.77
N SER A 171 -16.55 -7.57 1.20
CA SER A 171 -16.66 -8.73 2.09
C SER A 171 -16.60 -8.37 3.58
N ASN A 172 -16.58 -7.10 3.94
CA ASN A 172 -16.49 -6.54 5.30
C ASN A 172 -15.18 -6.89 6.05
N ARG A 173 -14.13 -7.29 5.36
CA ARG A 173 -12.82 -7.64 5.94
C ARG A 173 -11.96 -6.39 6.10
N PHE A 174 -12.45 -5.43 6.89
CA PHE A 174 -11.83 -4.10 7.01
C PHE A 174 -10.43 -4.13 7.60
N GLU A 175 -10.15 -5.02 8.56
CA GLU A 175 -8.81 -5.16 9.15
C GLU A 175 -7.77 -5.62 8.12
N ALA A 176 -8.08 -6.67 7.35
CA ALA A 176 -7.22 -7.17 6.30
C ALA A 176 -7.01 -6.11 5.20
N GLY A 177 -8.06 -5.37 4.85
CA GLY A 177 -7.96 -4.30 3.86
C GLY A 177 -7.06 -3.14 4.33
N LYS A 178 -7.09 -2.79 5.62
CA LYS A 178 -6.15 -1.79 6.18
C LYS A 178 -4.70 -2.22 6.01
N LEU A 179 -4.37 -3.46 6.39
CA LEU A 179 -3.01 -3.98 6.22
C LEU A 179 -2.57 -3.91 4.76
N LEU A 180 -3.46 -4.28 3.83
CA LEU A 180 -3.14 -4.25 2.41
C LEU A 180 -2.98 -2.81 1.87
N ILE A 181 -3.71 -1.83 2.41
CA ILE A 181 -3.53 -0.41 2.08
C ILE A 181 -2.19 0.11 2.60
N ASP A 182 -1.76 -0.34 3.78
CA ASP A 182 -0.45 0.04 4.33
C ASP A 182 0.69 -0.47 3.45
N ASP A 183 0.53 -1.63 2.80
CA ASP A 183 1.48 -2.22 1.84
C ASP A 183 1.54 -1.49 0.49
N MET A 184 0.61 -0.57 0.19
CA MET A 184 0.68 0.24 -1.03
C MET A 184 1.93 1.11 -1.02
N ILE A 185 2.67 1.08 -2.13
CA ILE A 185 3.96 1.75 -2.24
C ILE A 185 3.79 3.25 -2.54
N SER A 186 2.81 3.60 -3.38
CA SER A 186 2.57 5.01 -3.68
C SER A 186 1.88 5.73 -2.53
N THR A 187 2.36 6.92 -2.22
CA THR A 187 1.77 7.84 -1.22
C THR A 187 0.76 8.79 -1.86
N ASN A 188 0.07 8.34 -2.91
CA ASN A 188 -0.89 9.16 -3.63
C ASN A 188 -2.15 9.43 -2.80
N GLU A 189 -2.97 10.39 -3.26
CA GLU A 189 -4.23 10.76 -2.61
C GLU A 189 -5.16 9.56 -2.39
N ASN A 190 -5.16 8.59 -3.31
CA ASN A 190 -5.97 7.38 -3.20
C ASN A 190 -5.64 6.57 -1.94
N LYS A 191 -4.36 6.37 -1.60
CA LYS A 191 -3.97 5.68 -0.36
C LYS A 191 -4.58 6.34 0.87
N VAL A 192 -4.54 7.67 0.94
CA VAL A 192 -5.09 8.44 2.06
C VAL A 192 -6.61 8.29 2.13
N ILE A 193 -7.30 8.37 0.99
CA ILE A 193 -8.76 8.24 0.91
C ILE A 193 -9.22 6.84 1.34
N TYR A 194 -8.61 5.80 0.80
CA TYR A 194 -8.93 4.42 1.17
C TYR A 194 -8.58 4.12 2.63
N SER A 195 -7.46 4.63 3.14
CA SER A 195 -7.11 4.50 4.56
C SER A 195 -8.18 5.11 5.48
N LYS A 196 -8.67 6.32 5.17
CA LYS A 196 -9.78 6.95 5.90
C LYS A 196 -11.06 6.11 5.83
N LEU A 197 -11.42 5.62 4.63
CA LEU A 197 -12.61 4.80 4.42
C LEU A 197 -12.54 3.53 5.27
N PHE A 198 -11.47 2.77 5.15
CA PHE A 198 -11.30 1.51 5.88
C PHE A 198 -11.22 1.72 7.39
N ASN A 199 -10.54 2.76 7.87
CA ASN A 199 -10.51 3.12 9.28
C ASN A 199 -11.91 3.43 9.81
N THR A 200 -12.71 4.20 9.06
CA THR A 200 -14.10 4.49 9.43
C THR A 200 -14.89 3.22 9.66
N TYR A 201 -14.93 2.33 8.66
CA TYR A 201 -15.74 1.10 8.75
C TYR A 201 -15.13 0.06 9.69
N TYR A 202 -13.83 -0.02 9.84
CA TYR A 202 -13.16 -0.84 10.85
C TYR A 202 -13.58 -0.44 12.27
N TYR A 203 -13.52 0.84 12.60
CA TYR A 203 -13.93 1.32 13.91
C TYR A 203 -15.43 1.20 14.12
N PHE A 204 -16.24 1.44 13.09
CA PHE A 204 -17.67 1.23 13.15
C PHE A 204 -18.01 -0.24 13.44
N ASP A 205 -17.34 -1.17 12.78
CA ASP A 205 -17.52 -2.61 12.95
C ASP A 205 -17.06 -3.11 14.33
N ASN A 206 -16.11 -2.44 14.94
CA ASN A 206 -15.66 -2.68 16.31
C ASN A 206 -16.41 -1.85 17.37
N VAL A 207 -17.58 -1.28 17.00
CA VAL A 207 -18.46 -0.51 17.92
C VAL A 207 -17.77 0.73 18.51
N ASN A 208 -16.67 1.18 17.94
CA ASN A 208 -15.97 2.40 18.32
C ASN A 208 -16.43 3.58 17.45
N TYR A 209 -17.66 4.02 17.70
CA TYR A 209 -18.32 5.04 16.89
C TYR A 209 -17.60 6.40 16.91
N LYS A 210 -16.92 6.72 18.01
CA LYS A 210 -16.13 7.96 18.13
C LYS A 210 -14.97 7.96 17.10
N LYS A 211 -14.14 6.93 17.12
CA LYS A 211 -13.03 6.82 16.16
C LYS A 211 -13.53 6.66 14.73
N ALA A 212 -14.67 5.99 14.52
CA ALA A 212 -15.28 5.92 13.20
C ALA A 212 -15.65 7.34 12.69
N LEU A 213 -16.26 8.17 13.52
CA LEU A 213 -16.62 9.54 13.17
C LEU A 213 -15.39 10.43 12.90
N GLU A 214 -14.34 10.29 13.70
CA GLU A 214 -13.07 11.03 13.53
C GLU A 214 -12.40 10.74 12.17
N ASN A 215 -12.57 9.54 11.62
CA ASN A 215 -12.03 9.14 10.32
C ASN A 215 -12.99 9.41 9.15
N PHE A 216 -14.27 9.72 9.41
CA PHE A 216 -15.29 9.89 8.39
C PHE A 216 -15.17 11.24 7.68
N ASP A 217 -14.67 11.24 6.46
CA ASP A 217 -14.55 12.44 5.63
C ASP A 217 -15.65 12.46 4.56
N LEU A 218 -16.82 13.01 4.93
CA LEU A 218 -17.99 13.02 4.06
C LEU A 218 -17.74 13.73 2.73
N LYS A 219 -16.95 14.81 2.73
CA LYS A 219 -16.68 15.61 1.53
C LYS A 219 -15.85 14.77 0.55
N ILE A 220 -14.72 14.25 1.00
CA ILE A 220 -13.82 13.42 0.19
C ILE A 220 -14.56 12.18 -0.32
N PHE A 221 -15.33 11.50 0.55
CA PHE A 221 -16.04 10.28 0.14
C PHE A 221 -17.10 10.54 -0.94
N LYS A 222 -17.84 11.66 -0.86
CA LYS A 222 -18.81 12.05 -1.89
C LYS A 222 -18.16 12.46 -3.21
N GLU A 223 -17.01 13.10 -3.15
CA GLU A 223 -16.24 13.47 -4.35
C GLU A 223 -15.63 12.24 -5.03
N THR A 224 -15.16 11.27 -4.25
CA THR A 224 -14.52 10.04 -4.79
C THR A 224 -15.55 9.02 -5.29
N TRP A 225 -16.69 8.87 -4.61
CA TRP A 225 -17.76 7.92 -4.95
C TRP A 225 -19.13 8.62 -4.97
N PRO A 226 -19.41 9.45 -6.01
CA PRO A 226 -20.66 10.21 -6.08
C PRO A 226 -21.92 9.34 -6.05
N GLU A 227 -21.86 8.14 -6.61
CA GLU A 227 -22.94 7.15 -6.61
C GLU A 227 -23.33 6.65 -5.22
N LEU A 228 -22.42 6.72 -4.25
CA LEU A 228 -22.62 6.33 -2.84
C LEU A 228 -22.93 7.52 -1.93
N ALA A 229 -23.08 8.73 -2.47
CA ALA A 229 -23.21 9.97 -1.70
C ALA A 229 -24.38 9.94 -0.70
N ILE A 230 -25.51 9.33 -1.10
CA ILE A 230 -26.70 9.19 -0.23
C ILE A 230 -26.41 8.24 0.93
N ASP A 231 -25.70 7.14 0.68
CA ASP A 231 -25.40 6.16 1.72
C ASP A 231 -24.34 6.71 2.70
N PHE A 232 -23.34 7.44 2.22
CA PHE A 232 -22.43 8.16 3.11
C PHE A 232 -23.17 9.20 3.97
N GLN A 233 -24.16 9.90 3.42
CA GLN A 233 -24.98 10.85 4.18
C GLN A 233 -25.76 10.14 5.30
N LYS A 234 -26.36 8.98 5.03
CA LYS A 234 -27.04 8.17 6.05
C LYS A 234 -26.07 7.68 7.12
N ASN A 235 -24.88 7.23 6.71
CA ASN A 235 -23.87 6.71 7.62
C ASN A 235 -23.34 7.79 8.58
N ILE A 236 -23.07 9.01 8.09
CA ILE A 236 -22.63 10.10 8.98
C ILE A 236 -23.73 10.53 9.96
N ILE A 237 -24.99 10.53 9.54
CA ILE A 237 -26.12 10.81 10.43
C ILE A 237 -26.18 9.74 11.53
N ALA A 238 -26.08 8.46 11.16
CA ALA A 238 -26.07 7.36 12.13
C ALA A 238 -24.91 7.47 13.13
N LEU A 239 -23.69 7.76 12.64
CA LEU A 239 -22.52 7.96 13.48
C LEU A 239 -22.69 9.15 14.45
N ASN A 240 -23.25 10.26 13.99
CA ASN A 240 -23.53 11.40 14.86
C ASN A 240 -24.51 11.05 15.97
N ILE A 241 -25.60 10.31 15.66
CA ILE A 241 -26.57 9.86 16.66
C ILE A 241 -25.91 8.92 17.67
N LEU A 242 -25.10 7.97 17.20
CA LEU A 242 -24.41 6.99 18.05
C LEU A 242 -23.36 7.63 18.97
N ASN A 243 -22.78 8.76 18.56
CA ASN A 243 -21.77 9.50 19.35
C ASN A 243 -22.35 10.57 20.28
N LYS A 244 -23.65 10.90 20.19
CA LYS A 244 -24.24 11.84 21.14
C LYS A 244 -23.97 11.39 22.58
N GLN A 245 -23.31 12.26 23.36
CA GLN A 245 -23.13 12.05 24.78
C GLN A 245 -24.46 12.35 25.49
N ASN A 246 -24.78 11.63 26.56
CA ASN A 246 -25.88 11.94 27.44
C ASN A 246 -25.49 13.22 28.22
N GLN A 247 -25.81 14.40 27.69
CA GLN A 247 -25.61 15.64 28.41
C GLN A 247 -26.69 15.76 29.52
N ASP A 248 -26.26 16.26 30.68
CA ASP A 248 -27.10 16.45 31.85
C ASP A 248 -28.07 17.65 31.68
N SER A 249 -29.05 17.52 30.81
CA SER A 249 -30.12 18.51 30.68
C SER A 249 -31.49 17.86 31.03
N ASN A 250 -32.25 18.53 31.85
CA ASN A 250 -33.60 18.12 32.32
C ASN A 250 -34.71 18.29 31.25
N ASP A 251 -34.38 18.24 29.97
CA ASP A 251 -35.30 18.56 28.89
C ASP A 251 -35.92 17.31 28.23
N LYS A 252 -37.19 17.41 27.82
CA LYS A 252 -37.94 16.36 27.10
C LYS A 252 -37.26 15.91 25.81
N THR A 253 -36.45 16.74 25.20
CA THR A 253 -35.63 16.44 24.01
C THR A 253 -34.59 15.36 24.29
N ARG A 254 -34.10 15.24 25.54
CA ARG A 254 -33.16 14.20 26.00
C ARG A 254 -33.73 12.78 25.85
N PHE A 255 -35.00 12.59 26.21
CA PHE A 255 -35.64 11.30 26.15
C PHE A 255 -35.77 10.78 24.71
N VAL A 256 -36.15 11.66 23.79
CA VAL A 256 -36.26 11.33 22.36
C VAL A 256 -34.90 10.98 21.78
N ASP A 257 -33.85 11.75 22.09
CA ASP A 257 -32.47 11.53 21.62
C ASP A 257 -31.91 10.20 22.18
N HIS A 258 -32.15 9.89 23.46
CA HIS A 258 -31.69 8.66 24.09
C HIS A 258 -32.37 7.42 23.50
N LYS A 259 -33.66 7.50 23.25
CA LYS A 259 -34.44 6.46 22.59
C LYS A 259 -33.93 6.21 21.16
N GLN A 260 -33.78 7.27 20.38
CA GLN A 260 -33.27 7.18 19.02
C GLN A 260 -31.88 6.52 18.98
N LYS A 261 -30.98 6.90 19.88
CA LYS A 261 -29.63 6.31 19.99
C LYS A 261 -29.69 4.81 20.23
N LYS A 262 -30.56 4.33 21.16
CA LYS A 262 -30.73 2.89 21.45
C LYS A 262 -31.18 2.10 20.21
N TYR A 263 -32.08 2.64 19.38
CA TYR A 263 -32.50 2.00 18.12
C TYR A 263 -31.37 1.94 17.08
N TYR A 264 -30.59 3.02 16.94
CA TYR A 264 -29.44 2.99 16.06
C TYR A 264 -28.37 2.00 16.54
N MET A 265 -28.13 1.90 17.86
CA MET A 265 -27.25 0.87 18.44
C MET A 265 -27.79 -0.54 18.15
N LEU A 266 -29.05 -0.80 18.32
CA LEU A 266 -29.68 -2.11 18.05
C LEU A 266 -29.48 -2.48 16.57
N ALA A 267 -29.83 -1.59 15.66
CA ALA A 267 -29.64 -1.79 14.22
C ALA A 267 -28.16 -2.03 13.86
N SER A 268 -27.24 -1.27 14.46
CA SER A 268 -25.81 -1.43 14.25
C SER A 268 -25.31 -2.80 14.71
N ILE A 269 -25.69 -3.25 15.92
CA ILE A 269 -25.24 -4.53 16.49
C ILE A 269 -25.82 -5.72 15.71
N ILE A 270 -27.11 -5.67 15.30
CA ILE A 270 -27.71 -6.71 14.46
C ILE A 270 -26.99 -6.83 13.11
N ASN A 271 -26.74 -5.71 12.45
CA ASN A 271 -26.03 -5.72 11.19
C ASN A 271 -24.57 -6.19 11.35
N ASN A 272 -23.96 -5.85 12.47
CA ASN A 272 -22.60 -6.30 12.79
C ASN A 272 -22.58 -7.83 13.01
N SER A 273 -23.55 -8.39 13.74
CA SER A 273 -23.69 -9.84 13.90
C SER A 273 -23.79 -10.56 12.54
N LYS A 274 -24.61 -10.02 11.60
CA LYS A 274 -24.72 -10.56 10.24
C LYS A 274 -23.38 -10.54 9.50
N ARG A 275 -22.59 -9.45 9.62
CA ARG A 275 -21.27 -9.37 9.01
C ARG A 275 -20.31 -10.40 9.58
N ARG A 276 -20.27 -10.54 10.93
CA ARG A 276 -19.43 -11.55 11.61
C ARG A 276 -19.80 -12.98 11.18
N GLY A 277 -21.06 -13.29 11.01
CA GLY A 277 -21.50 -14.58 10.47
C GLY A 277 -21.00 -14.82 9.04
N LYS A 278 -21.02 -13.80 8.17
CA LYS A 278 -20.47 -13.89 6.81
C LYS A 278 -18.94 -14.06 6.78
N GLU A 279 -18.25 -13.60 7.82
CA GLU A 279 -16.80 -13.79 7.99
C GLU A 279 -16.45 -15.15 8.63
N ASN A 280 -17.45 -16.02 8.90
CA ASN A 280 -17.31 -17.27 9.67
C ASN A 280 -16.85 -17.06 11.13
N LYS A 281 -17.01 -15.87 11.69
CA LYS A 281 -16.75 -15.54 13.09
C LYS A 281 -18.01 -15.79 13.93
N PHE A 282 -18.42 -17.05 14.04
CA PHE A 282 -19.72 -17.41 14.61
C PHE A 282 -19.88 -17.08 16.09
N ASP A 283 -18.83 -17.27 16.89
CA ASP A 283 -18.86 -16.95 18.32
C ASP A 283 -19.10 -15.44 18.55
N ASP A 284 -18.40 -14.61 17.79
CA ASP A 284 -18.56 -13.15 17.83
C ASP A 284 -19.96 -12.74 17.32
N ALA A 285 -20.47 -13.39 16.27
CA ALA A 285 -21.82 -13.17 15.77
C ALA A 285 -22.89 -13.48 16.82
N VAL A 286 -22.77 -14.61 17.53
CA VAL A 286 -23.68 -15.04 18.60
C VAL A 286 -23.64 -14.07 19.80
N ALA A 287 -22.45 -13.66 20.22
CA ALA A 287 -22.29 -12.69 21.30
C ALA A 287 -22.99 -11.35 20.98
N ARG A 288 -22.89 -10.89 19.72
CA ARG A 288 -23.58 -9.67 19.26
C ARG A 288 -25.11 -9.86 19.17
N LEU A 289 -25.59 -11.04 18.76
CA LEU A 289 -27.01 -11.35 18.80
C LEU A 289 -27.53 -11.34 20.24
N TYR A 290 -26.82 -11.96 21.18
CA TYR A 290 -27.17 -11.92 22.58
C TYR A 290 -27.30 -10.49 23.09
N ARG A 291 -26.32 -9.65 22.80
CA ARG A 291 -26.37 -8.21 23.14
C ARG A 291 -27.56 -7.50 22.50
N SER A 292 -27.99 -7.92 21.31
CA SER A 292 -29.19 -7.36 20.65
C SER A 292 -30.45 -7.66 21.41
N PHE A 293 -30.61 -8.89 21.95
CA PHE A 293 -31.75 -9.24 22.80
C PHE A 293 -31.80 -8.43 24.09
N GLU A 294 -30.65 -8.25 24.76
CA GLU A 294 -30.60 -7.38 25.94
C GLU A 294 -31.01 -5.95 25.59
N LEU A 295 -30.54 -5.42 24.45
CA LEU A 295 -30.87 -4.06 24.02
C LEU A 295 -32.39 -3.91 23.72
N ILE A 296 -33.00 -4.93 23.11
CA ILE A 296 -34.46 -4.97 22.87
C ILE A 296 -35.22 -4.88 24.20
N ALA A 297 -34.81 -5.67 25.21
CA ALA A 297 -35.40 -5.62 26.53
C ALA A 297 -35.24 -4.24 27.18
N GLN A 298 -34.07 -3.65 27.10
CA GLN A 298 -33.76 -2.29 27.60
C GLN A 298 -34.60 -1.21 26.92
N ILE A 299 -34.79 -1.30 25.60
CA ILE A 299 -35.65 -0.37 24.85
C ILE A 299 -37.10 -0.52 25.31
N ARG A 300 -37.57 -1.74 25.47
CA ARG A 300 -38.94 -2.01 25.90
C ARG A 300 -39.24 -1.52 27.33
N LEU A 301 -38.30 -1.69 28.26
CA LEU A 301 -38.38 -1.15 29.62
C LEU A 301 -38.46 0.39 29.58
N LEU A 302 -37.66 1.02 28.78
CA LEU A 302 -37.67 2.46 28.63
C LEU A 302 -38.99 2.97 28.02
N GLU A 303 -39.47 2.29 26.96
CA GLU A 303 -40.68 2.74 26.24
C GLU A 303 -41.99 2.52 27.02
N LYS A 304 -42.12 1.35 27.62
CA LYS A 304 -43.37 0.95 28.22
C LYS A 304 -43.49 1.39 29.67
N TYR A 305 -42.36 1.43 30.39
CA TYR A 305 -42.35 1.64 31.84
C TYR A 305 -41.53 2.86 32.26
N ASN A 306 -40.96 3.59 31.31
CA ASN A 306 -40.04 4.73 31.55
C ASN A 306 -38.84 4.37 32.47
N ILE A 307 -38.41 3.09 32.43
CA ILE A 307 -37.32 2.59 33.25
C ILE A 307 -36.04 2.55 32.39
N ASP A 308 -35.00 3.33 32.75
CA ASP A 308 -33.68 3.18 32.22
C ASP A 308 -32.92 2.12 33.01
N SER A 309 -32.65 0.99 32.38
CA SER A 309 -31.93 -0.14 33.01
C SER A 309 -30.49 0.18 33.42
N SER A 310 -29.92 1.26 32.95
CA SER A 310 -28.58 1.74 33.34
C SER A 310 -28.62 2.64 34.60
N ASN A 311 -29.78 3.17 34.94
CA ASN A 311 -29.98 4.03 36.10
C ASN A 311 -31.43 3.84 36.62
N VAL A 312 -31.66 2.72 37.31
CA VAL A 312 -32.98 2.33 37.78
C VAL A 312 -33.40 3.14 39.03
N ASP A 313 -34.47 3.89 38.91
CA ASP A 313 -35.11 4.52 40.05
C ASP A 313 -35.97 3.49 40.80
N ILE A 314 -35.59 3.19 42.05
CA ILE A 314 -36.25 2.18 42.89
C ILE A 314 -37.69 2.58 43.20
N ASP A 315 -38.03 3.85 43.27
CA ASP A 315 -39.38 4.31 43.58
C ASP A 315 -40.33 4.05 42.41
N ILE A 316 -39.87 4.14 41.18
CA ILE A 316 -40.64 3.73 39.99
C ILE A 316 -40.97 2.22 40.03
N LEU A 317 -40.03 1.38 40.49
CA LEU A 317 -40.26 -0.07 40.60
C LEU A 317 -41.37 -0.41 41.62
N LYS A 318 -41.51 0.38 42.70
CA LYS A 318 -42.57 0.19 43.70
C LYS A 318 -43.97 0.46 43.14
N GLU A 319 -44.10 1.36 42.16
CA GLU A 319 -45.39 1.63 41.50
C GLU A 319 -45.88 0.46 40.64
N TYR A 320 -44.95 -0.30 40.04
CA TYR A 320 -45.27 -1.46 39.19
C TYR A 320 -45.29 -2.80 39.94
N GLY A 321 -44.82 -2.83 41.19
CA GLY A 321 -44.79 -4.03 42.04
C GLY A 321 -46.06 -4.27 42.86
N LYS A 322 -47.12 -3.51 42.62
CA LYS A 322 -48.46 -3.71 43.11
C LYS A 322 -49.28 -4.39 42.05
#